data_8a75a9e2bb09a2e820b2543d251807e4
#
_entry.id   8a75a9e2bb09a2e820b2543d251807e4
#
_cell.length_a   1.000
_cell.length_b   1.000
_cell.length_c   1.000
_cell.angle_alpha   90.00
_cell.angle_beta   90.00
_cell.angle_gamma   90.00
#
_symmetry.space_group_name_H-M   'P 1'
#
loop_
_entity.id
_entity.type
_entity.pdbx_description
1 polymer ?
#
loop_
_entity_poly.entity_id
_entity_poly.type
_entity_poly.pdbx_seq_one_letter_code
_entity_poly.pdbx_strand_id
1 'polypeptide(L)'
;MKKFLKIFLGVLFAALLLGTFWFLWQKTRPVKVVYTIVQPKLDTLKQYVVATGKVEPRDEVLIKPQISGIVSDVYKEAGQMVRKGEVIATVKVVPEMGQLSSAESRVSVAEISLDQTRREFDRTEALHKKGVVSDEEYEQGRTALRKAQEELQNAKENMEIVKNGITSRYKELSNTQIRSTIDGMILDVPVKVGNSVIQSNTFNDGTTIATVADMSNMLFRGNVDETDVGKLHETMPVKLT
;
A
#
# COMPACT_ATOMS: atom_id res chain seq x y z
N MET A 1 111.57 -46.78 12.69
CA MET A 1 110.48 -45.86 13.03
C MET A 1 109.84 -45.17 11.79
N LYS A 2 110.61 -44.74 10.74
CA LYS A 2 110.03 -44.04 9.59
C LYS A 2 109.07 -44.89 8.65
N LYS A 3 109.18 -46.20 8.61
CA LYS A 3 108.35 -47.07 7.79
C LYS A 3 106.99 -47.31 8.48
N PHE A 4 106.91 -47.43 9.77
CA PHE A 4 105.68 -47.62 10.57
C PHE A 4 104.78 -46.41 10.49
N LEU A 5 105.35 -45.21 10.55
CA LEU A 5 104.62 -43.93 10.44
C LEU A 5 103.92 -43.75 9.08
N LYS A 6 104.61 -44.17 7.99
CA LYS A 6 104.03 -44.11 6.62
C LYS A 6 102.83 -45.06 6.45
N ILE A 7 102.93 -46.27 7.02
CA ILE A 7 101.87 -47.29 6.98
C ILE A 7 100.66 -46.77 7.80
N PHE A 8 100.94 -46.26 9.02
CA PHE A 8 99.86 -45.65 9.86
C PHE A 8 99.16 -44.48 9.21
N LEU A 9 99.93 -43.61 8.55
CA LEU A 9 99.32 -42.45 7.82
C LEU A 9 98.50 -42.92 6.62
N GLY A 10 98.96 -44.00 5.91
CA GLY A 10 98.16 -44.55 4.81
C GLY A 10 96.87 -45.20 5.23
N VAL A 11 96.90 -45.96 6.39
CA VAL A 11 95.68 -46.54 6.97
C VAL A 11 94.67 -45.49 7.44
N LEU A 12 95.19 -44.42 8.07
CA LEU A 12 94.37 -43.29 8.51
C LEU A 12 93.67 -42.58 7.34
N PHE A 13 94.45 -42.36 6.24
CA PHE A 13 93.89 -41.76 5.01
C PHE A 13 92.88 -42.64 4.32
N ALA A 14 93.11 -43.97 4.28
CA ALA A 14 92.13 -44.89 3.74
C ALA A 14 90.83 -44.98 4.58
N ALA A 15 90.93 -44.92 5.90
CA ALA A 15 89.81 -44.89 6.79
C ALA A 15 88.97 -43.61 6.64
N LEU A 16 89.65 -42.48 6.42
CA LEU A 16 88.99 -41.23 6.20
C LEU A 16 88.25 -41.20 4.80
N LEU A 17 88.84 -41.78 3.78
CA LEU A 17 88.18 -41.90 2.45
C LEU A 17 86.97 -42.83 2.53
N LEU A 18 87.10 -44.01 3.25
CA LEU A 18 85.96 -44.91 3.46
C LEU A 18 84.84 -44.25 4.29
N GLY A 19 85.17 -43.46 5.26
CA GLY A 19 84.23 -42.71 6.08
C GLY A 19 83.47 -41.65 5.32
N THR A 20 84.23 -40.90 4.50
CA THR A 20 83.56 -39.89 3.60
C THR A 20 82.67 -40.54 2.54
N PHE A 21 83.10 -41.65 1.95
CA PHE A 21 82.33 -42.39 1.02
C PHE A 21 81.02 -42.93 1.62
N TRP A 22 81.11 -43.52 2.83
CA TRP A 22 79.93 -44.01 3.53
C TRP A 22 78.98 -42.90 3.92
N PHE A 23 79.52 -41.77 4.38
CA PHE A 23 78.73 -40.62 4.71
C PHE A 23 77.98 -40.05 3.48
N LEU A 24 78.68 -39.94 2.35
CA LEU A 24 78.05 -39.50 1.09
C LEU A 24 76.99 -40.46 0.61
N TRP A 25 77.27 -41.79 0.72
CA TRP A 25 76.29 -42.80 0.32
C TRP A 25 75.06 -42.76 1.20
N GLN A 26 75.16 -42.52 2.46
CA GLN A 26 74.05 -42.40 3.36
C GLN A 26 73.22 -41.11 3.09
N LYS A 27 73.91 -40.02 2.74
CA LYS A 27 73.25 -38.75 2.45
C LYS A 27 72.61 -38.72 1.03
N THR A 28 73.12 -39.52 0.10
CA THR A 28 72.61 -39.57 -1.30
C THR A 28 71.42 -40.54 -1.45
N ARG A 29 70.96 -41.19 -0.38
CA ARG A 29 69.75 -42.01 -0.47
C ARG A 29 68.55 -41.12 -0.80
N PRO A 30 67.82 -41.41 -1.93
CA PRO A 30 66.68 -40.63 -2.28
C PRO A 30 65.62 -40.76 -1.17
N VAL A 31 65.14 -39.61 -0.66
CA VAL A 31 63.98 -39.60 0.23
C VAL A 31 62.79 -40.13 -0.55
N LYS A 32 62.17 -41.20 -0.06
CA LYS A 32 60.94 -41.72 -0.63
C LYS A 32 59.86 -40.66 -0.50
N VAL A 33 59.57 -39.96 -1.59
CA VAL A 33 58.43 -39.06 -1.63
C VAL A 33 57.19 -39.93 -1.67
N VAL A 34 56.43 -39.91 -0.61
CA VAL A 34 55.14 -40.59 -0.57
C VAL A 34 54.13 -39.62 -1.22
N TYR A 35 53.73 -39.95 -2.44
CA TYR A 35 52.65 -39.22 -3.12
C TYR A 35 51.32 -39.71 -2.55
N THR A 36 50.53 -38.81 -2.00
CA THR A 36 49.14 -39.08 -1.67
C THR A 36 48.33 -38.93 -2.96
N ILE A 37 47.86 -40.01 -3.53
CA ILE A 37 47.01 -39.99 -4.70
C ILE A 37 45.61 -39.56 -4.27
N VAL A 38 45.21 -38.37 -4.64
CA VAL A 38 43.83 -37.90 -4.46
C VAL A 38 43.08 -38.18 -5.76
N GLN A 39 42.08 -39.05 -5.69
CA GLN A 39 41.20 -39.30 -6.79
C GLN A 39 40.22 -38.12 -6.97
N PRO A 40 40.09 -37.53 -8.16
CA PRO A 40 39.11 -36.51 -8.40
C PRO A 40 37.70 -37.08 -8.25
N LYS A 41 36.92 -36.49 -7.36
CA LYS A 41 35.51 -36.82 -7.16
C LYS A 41 34.67 -35.81 -7.94
N LEU A 42 33.78 -36.31 -8.78
CA LEU A 42 32.77 -35.45 -9.41
C LEU A 42 31.81 -34.96 -8.33
N ASP A 43 31.78 -33.67 -8.10
CA ASP A 43 30.84 -33.01 -7.21
C ASP A 43 30.15 -31.87 -7.91
N THR A 44 28.96 -31.52 -7.46
CA THR A 44 28.17 -30.44 -8.06
C THR A 44 28.47 -29.13 -7.33
N LEU A 45 29.09 -28.18 -8.03
CA LEU A 45 29.29 -26.84 -7.51
C LEU A 45 28.00 -26.04 -7.70
N LYS A 46 27.34 -25.72 -6.60
CA LYS A 46 26.19 -24.82 -6.61
C LYS A 46 26.68 -23.39 -6.50
N GLN A 47 26.43 -22.59 -7.53
CA GLN A 47 26.71 -21.17 -7.50
C GLN A 47 25.45 -20.43 -7.05
N TYR A 48 25.62 -19.53 -6.09
CA TYR A 48 24.55 -18.71 -5.55
C TYR A 48 24.81 -17.25 -5.94
N VAL A 49 23.74 -16.57 -6.36
CA VAL A 49 23.73 -15.12 -6.51
C VAL A 49 22.98 -14.56 -5.32
N VAL A 50 23.59 -13.64 -4.60
CA VAL A 50 22.98 -12.97 -3.45
C VAL A 50 22.39 -11.67 -3.90
N ALA A 51 21.10 -11.47 -3.66
CA ALA A 51 20.41 -10.22 -3.92
C ALA A 51 19.82 -9.68 -2.62
N THR A 52 19.96 -8.40 -2.40
CA THR A 52 19.29 -7.69 -1.31
C THR A 52 18.06 -6.99 -1.85
N GLY A 53 16.95 -7.05 -1.11
CA GLY A 53 15.70 -6.48 -1.60
C GLY A 53 14.62 -6.43 -0.55
N LYS A 54 13.42 -6.07 -1.01
CA LYS A 54 12.21 -5.99 -0.20
C LYS A 54 11.17 -6.96 -0.71
N VAL A 55 10.39 -7.50 0.21
CA VAL A 55 9.17 -8.24 -0.11
C VAL A 55 8.02 -7.24 -0.04
N GLU A 56 7.35 -7.05 -1.15
CA GLU A 56 6.26 -6.10 -1.31
C GLU A 56 5.02 -6.83 -1.84
N PRO A 57 3.81 -6.44 -1.48
CA PRO A 57 2.61 -6.97 -2.13
C PRO A 57 2.62 -6.59 -3.61
N ARG A 58 2.08 -7.47 -4.46
CA ARG A 58 2.00 -7.20 -5.91
C ARG A 58 1.07 -6.04 -6.20
N ASP A 59 -0.08 -6.03 -5.53
CA ASP A 59 -1.15 -5.06 -5.75
C ASP A 59 -1.43 -4.31 -4.44
N GLU A 60 -1.20 -3.02 -4.44
CA GLU A 60 -1.56 -2.11 -3.36
C GLU A 60 -2.53 -1.06 -3.87
N VAL A 61 -3.52 -0.72 -3.07
CA VAL A 61 -4.53 0.27 -3.39
C VAL A 61 -4.49 1.40 -2.37
N LEU A 62 -4.29 2.60 -2.88
CA LEU A 62 -4.36 3.83 -2.07
C LEU A 62 -5.83 4.22 -1.89
N ILE A 63 -6.33 4.12 -0.69
CA ILE A 63 -7.67 4.56 -0.33
C ILE A 63 -7.67 6.07 -0.14
N LYS A 64 -8.42 6.77 -0.98
CA LYS A 64 -8.50 8.22 -1.00
C LYS A 64 -9.93 8.69 -0.72
N PRO A 65 -10.14 9.86 -0.10
CA PRO A 65 -11.47 10.37 0.17
C PRO A 65 -12.15 10.86 -1.11
N GLN A 66 -13.47 10.72 -1.17
CA GLN A 66 -14.29 11.26 -2.26
C GLN A 66 -14.77 12.69 -2.00
N ILE A 67 -14.53 13.20 -0.78
CA ILE A 67 -14.87 14.56 -0.37
C ILE A 67 -13.71 15.15 0.44
N SER A 68 -13.55 16.46 0.36
CA SER A 68 -12.60 17.20 1.18
C SER A 68 -13.20 17.51 2.56
N GLY A 69 -12.37 17.48 3.61
CA GLY A 69 -12.84 17.75 4.97
C GLY A 69 -11.78 17.48 6.01
N ILE A 70 -12.22 17.24 7.24
CA ILE A 70 -11.36 16.90 8.39
C ILE A 70 -11.68 15.47 8.83
N VAL A 71 -10.65 14.67 9.06
CA VAL A 71 -10.79 13.31 9.61
C VAL A 71 -11.38 13.41 11.01
N SER A 72 -12.60 12.88 11.21
CA SER A 72 -13.27 12.85 12.51
C SER A 72 -12.87 11.62 13.33
N ASP A 73 -12.80 10.47 12.67
CA ASP A 73 -12.50 9.19 13.32
C ASP A 73 -11.68 8.29 12.41
N VAL A 74 -10.79 7.52 13.00
CA VAL A 74 -10.03 6.45 12.33
C VAL A 74 -10.32 5.15 13.08
N TYR A 75 -10.94 4.18 12.43
CA TYR A 75 -11.39 2.93 13.04
C TYR A 75 -10.42 1.79 12.88
N LYS A 76 -9.46 1.93 11.96
CA LYS A 76 -8.51 0.87 11.60
C LYS A 76 -7.09 1.40 11.63
N GLU A 77 -6.19 0.52 12.06
CA GLU A 77 -4.76 0.80 12.17
C GLU A 77 -3.94 -0.06 11.19
N ALA A 78 -2.70 0.32 10.95
CA ALA A 78 -1.77 -0.48 10.17
C ALA A 78 -1.61 -1.89 10.76
N GLY A 79 -1.53 -2.90 9.90
CA GLY A 79 -1.45 -4.31 10.25
C GLY A 79 -2.81 -5.02 10.44
N GLN A 80 -3.95 -4.30 10.42
CA GLN A 80 -5.26 -4.91 10.54
C GLN A 80 -5.81 -5.37 9.18
N MET A 81 -6.56 -6.48 9.20
CA MET A 81 -7.28 -6.97 8.03
C MET A 81 -8.58 -6.19 7.84
N VAL A 82 -8.90 -5.89 6.58
CA VAL A 82 -10.14 -5.23 6.19
C VAL A 82 -10.81 -5.97 5.04
N ARG A 83 -12.13 -5.89 5.00
CA ARG A 83 -12.95 -6.42 3.91
C ARG A 83 -13.41 -5.29 3.00
N LYS A 84 -13.67 -5.62 1.76
CA LYS A 84 -14.28 -4.69 0.81
C LYS A 84 -15.59 -4.11 1.37
N GLY A 85 -15.70 -2.77 1.36
CA GLY A 85 -16.84 -2.04 1.93
C GLY A 85 -16.73 -1.74 3.42
N GLU A 86 -15.75 -2.26 4.13
CA GLU A 86 -15.53 -1.97 5.55
C GLU A 86 -15.01 -0.53 5.75
N VAL A 87 -15.53 0.16 6.77
CA VAL A 87 -15.17 1.55 7.05
C VAL A 87 -13.80 1.61 7.72
N ILE A 88 -12.90 2.42 7.16
CA ILE A 88 -11.56 2.66 7.68
C ILE A 88 -11.52 3.95 8.50
N ALA A 89 -12.10 5.02 7.96
CA ALA A 89 -12.13 6.33 8.60
C ALA A 89 -13.40 7.10 8.23
N THR A 90 -13.72 8.12 8.99
CA THR A 90 -14.82 9.06 8.71
C THR A 90 -14.24 10.47 8.53
N VAL A 91 -14.74 11.17 7.50
CA VAL A 91 -14.37 12.56 7.19
C VAL A 91 -15.58 13.45 7.42
N LYS A 92 -15.42 14.50 8.19
CA LYS A 92 -16.43 15.56 8.39
C LYS A 92 -16.19 16.65 7.35
N VAL A 93 -17.24 16.98 6.59
CA VAL A 93 -17.19 18.08 5.63
C VAL A 93 -17.05 19.40 6.38
N VAL A 94 -16.18 20.28 5.87
CA VAL A 94 -16.11 21.68 6.27
C VAL A 94 -16.79 22.50 5.17
N PRO A 95 -18.04 22.94 5.36
CA PRO A 95 -18.77 23.65 4.31
C PRO A 95 -18.13 25.01 4.05
N GLU A 96 -18.09 25.39 2.78
CA GLU A 96 -17.75 26.77 2.40
C GLU A 96 -18.90 27.70 2.81
N MET A 97 -18.60 28.74 3.57
CA MET A 97 -19.61 29.64 4.13
C MET A 97 -20.48 30.31 3.07
N GLY A 98 -19.90 30.64 1.89
CA GLY A 98 -20.65 31.22 0.77
C GLY A 98 -21.70 30.26 0.22
N GLN A 99 -21.34 28.98 0.04
CA GLN A 99 -22.26 27.95 -0.45
C GLN A 99 -23.35 27.63 0.59
N LEU A 100 -22.98 27.57 1.86
CA LEU A 100 -23.94 27.35 2.96
C LEU A 100 -24.96 28.47 3.01
N SER A 101 -24.53 29.74 3.00
CA SER A 101 -25.42 30.92 3.00
C SER A 101 -26.35 30.94 1.77
N SER A 102 -25.83 30.56 0.60
CA SER A 102 -26.66 30.46 -0.61
C SER A 102 -27.72 29.36 -0.52
N ALA A 103 -27.37 28.21 0.09
CA ALA A 103 -28.30 27.12 0.30
C ALA A 103 -29.39 27.49 1.33
N GLU A 104 -29.02 28.15 2.44
CA GLU A 104 -29.97 28.67 3.42
C GLU A 104 -30.93 29.70 2.80
N SER A 105 -30.43 30.60 1.98
CA SER A 105 -31.27 31.56 1.25
C SER A 105 -32.29 30.85 0.34
N ARG A 106 -31.89 29.80 -0.39
CA ARG A 106 -32.81 29.01 -1.22
C ARG A 106 -33.90 28.32 -0.41
N VAL A 107 -33.58 27.77 0.76
CA VAL A 107 -34.57 27.20 1.65
C VAL A 107 -35.57 28.27 2.08
N SER A 108 -35.10 29.45 2.50
CA SER A 108 -35.97 30.56 2.89
C SER A 108 -36.90 31.01 1.76
N VAL A 109 -36.41 31.16 0.54
CA VAL A 109 -37.22 31.52 -0.63
C VAL A 109 -38.28 30.45 -0.92
N ALA A 110 -37.90 29.16 -0.85
CA ALA A 110 -38.85 28.06 -1.09
C ALA A 110 -39.91 27.98 0.02
N GLU A 111 -39.56 28.29 1.31
CA GLU A 111 -40.54 28.37 2.41
C GLU A 111 -41.56 29.47 2.20
N ILE A 112 -41.11 30.67 1.77
CA ILE A 112 -42.01 31.80 1.43
C ILE A 112 -42.93 31.42 0.27
N SER A 113 -42.39 30.81 -0.78
CA SER A 113 -43.17 30.35 -1.95
C SER A 113 -44.23 29.33 -1.57
N LEU A 114 -43.84 28.33 -0.74
CA LEU A 114 -44.80 27.32 -0.25
C LEU A 114 -45.90 27.95 0.58
N ASP A 115 -45.60 28.88 1.49
CA ASP A 115 -46.59 29.55 2.35
C ASP A 115 -47.56 30.38 1.49
N GLN A 116 -47.07 31.08 0.45
CA GLN A 116 -47.92 31.79 -0.49
C GLN A 116 -48.85 30.83 -1.25
N THR A 117 -48.29 29.80 -1.89
CA THR A 117 -49.05 28.83 -2.67
C THR A 117 -50.08 28.09 -1.82
N ARG A 118 -49.73 27.79 -0.56
CA ARG A 118 -50.65 27.18 0.40
C ARG A 118 -51.85 28.06 0.71
N ARG A 119 -51.63 29.36 0.96
CA ARG A 119 -52.74 30.31 1.20
C ARG A 119 -53.63 30.46 -0.02
N GLU A 120 -53.06 30.44 -1.25
CA GLU A 120 -53.81 30.47 -2.47
C GLU A 120 -54.64 29.22 -2.65
N PHE A 121 -54.07 28.03 -2.41
CA PHE A 121 -54.77 26.75 -2.48
C PHE A 121 -55.90 26.67 -1.45
N ASP A 122 -55.67 27.02 -0.19
CA ASP A 122 -56.66 27.04 0.89
C ASP A 122 -57.90 27.92 0.52
N ARG A 123 -57.64 29.07 -0.17
CA ARG A 123 -58.72 29.93 -0.68
C ARG A 123 -59.45 29.25 -1.85
N THR A 124 -58.75 28.66 -2.79
CA THR A 124 -59.32 27.95 -3.93
C THR A 124 -60.15 26.75 -3.46
N GLU A 125 -59.66 26.00 -2.48
CA GLU A 125 -60.37 24.87 -1.89
C GLU A 125 -61.70 25.33 -1.22
N ALA A 126 -61.66 26.43 -0.48
CA ALA A 126 -62.84 27.01 0.16
C ALA A 126 -63.88 27.47 -0.86
N LEU A 127 -63.48 28.03 -1.97
CA LEU A 127 -64.34 28.45 -3.08
C LEU A 127 -64.91 27.24 -3.87
N HIS A 128 -64.10 26.22 -4.09
CA HIS A 128 -64.50 24.96 -4.73
C HIS A 128 -65.59 24.24 -3.92
N LYS A 129 -65.46 24.15 -2.62
CA LYS A 129 -66.48 23.61 -1.71
C LYS A 129 -67.82 24.36 -1.77
N LYS A 130 -67.79 25.65 -2.21
CA LYS A 130 -68.97 26.48 -2.43
C LYS A 130 -69.51 26.43 -3.88
N GLY A 131 -68.88 25.65 -4.75
CA GLY A 131 -69.26 25.52 -6.17
C GLY A 131 -68.91 26.73 -7.03
N VAL A 132 -68.00 27.64 -6.55
CA VAL A 132 -67.60 28.87 -7.25
C VAL A 132 -66.45 28.66 -8.24
N VAL A 133 -65.61 27.66 -7.99
CA VAL A 133 -64.41 27.37 -8.78
C VAL A 133 -64.56 26.00 -9.42
N SER A 134 -64.02 25.80 -10.63
CA SER A 134 -64.11 24.54 -11.39
C SER A 134 -63.14 23.49 -10.77
N ASP A 135 -63.46 22.19 -11.06
CA ASP A 135 -62.60 21.06 -10.70
C ASP A 135 -61.20 21.23 -11.30
N GLU A 136 -61.10 21.76 -12.51
CA GLU A 136 -59.82 22.02 -13.18
C GLU A 136 -58.92 23.01 -12.41
N GLU A 137 -59.52 24.12 -11.97
CA GLU A 137 -58.79 25.16 -11.21
C GLU A 137 -58.38 24.64 -9.82
N TYR A 138 -59.22 23.84 -9.19
CA TYR A 138 -58.89 23.15 -7.95
C TYR A 138 -57.69 22.20 -8.12
N GLU A 139 -57.68 21.34 -9.17
CA GLU A 139 -56.56 20.42 -9.42
C GLU A 139 -55.29 21.15 -9.84
N GLN A 140 -55.36 22.29 -10.53
CA GLN A 140 -54.23 23.17 -10.82
C GLN A 140 -53.61 23.70 -9.52
N GLY A 141 -54.46 24.23 -8.62
CA GLY A 141 -53.99 24.71 -7.30
C GLY A 141 -53.33 23.62 -6.45
N ARG A 142 -53.97 22.45 -6.44
CA ARG A 142 -53.41 21.26 -5.75
C ARG A 142 -52.05 20.85 -6.31
N THR A 143 -51.88 20.88 -7.62
CA THR A 143 -50.64 20.57 -8.30
C THR A 143 -49.56 21.61 -8.00
N ALA A 144 -49.93 22.91 -7.97
CA ALA A 144 -49.03 23.99 -7.61
C ALA A 144 -48.54 23.85 -6.16
N LEU A 145 -49.41 23.51 -5.23
CA LEU A 145 -49.02 23.25 -3.82
C LEU A 145 -48.04 22.09 -3.72
N ARG A 146 -48.32 20.98 -4.42
CA ARG A 146 -47.40 19.83 -4.43
C ARG A 146 -46.01 20.22 -5.00
N LYS A 147 -45.97 20.99 -6.08
CA LYS A 147 -44.70 21.47 -6.66
C LYS A 147 -43.92 22.35 -5.67
N ALA A 148 -44.58 23.25 -4.96
CA ALA A 148 -43.94 24.09 -3.96
C ALA A 148 -43.42 23.27 -2.75
N GLN A 149 -44.12 22.21 -2.35
CA GLN A 149 -43.66 21.27 -1.32
C GLN A 149 -42.37 20.52 -1.75
N GLU A 150 -42.36 20.01 -3.00
CA GLU A 150 -41.16 19.33 -3.53
C GLU A 150 -39.99 20.27 -3.68
N GLU A 151 -40.23 21.53 -4.08
CA GLU A 151 -39.18 22.56 -4.19
C GLU A 151 -38.52 22.84 -2.83
N LEU A 152 -39.34 22.99 -1.78
CA LEU A 152 -38.82 23.17 -0.44
C LEU A 152 -38.03 21.93 0.01
N GLN A 153 -38.53 20.72 -0.26
CA GLN A 153 -37.84 19.49 0.11
C GLN A 153 -36.46 19.40 -0.59
N ASN A 154 -36.42 19.72 -1.89
CA ASN A 154 -35.19 19.76 -2.68
C ASN A 154 -34.19 20.82 -2.15
N ALA A 155 -34.68 22.01 -1.77
CA ALA A 155 -33.84 23.04 -1.18
C ALA A 155 -33.24 22.59 0.16
N LYS A 156 -34.01 21.93 1.02
CA LYS A 156 -33.56 21.36 2.30
C LYS A 156 -32.52 20.24 2.10
N GLU A 157 -32.76 19.34 1.17
CA GLU A 157 -31.81 18.26 0.83
C GLU A 157 -30.50 18.85 0.31
N ASN A 158 -30.54 19.87 -0.56
CA ASN A 158 -29.33 20.56 -1.03
C ASN A 158 -28.56 21.25 0.11
N MET A 159 -29.26 21.90 1.03
CA MET A 159 -28.63 22.50 2.22
C MET A 159 -27.97 21.43 3.09
N GLU A 160 -28.62 20.27 3.28
CA GLU A 160 -28.07 19.13 4.03
C GLU A 160 -26.79 18.57 3.37
N ILE A 161 -26.76 18.46 2.03
CA ILE A 161 -25.58 18.06 1.26
C ILE A 161 -24.43 19.06 1.48
N VAL A 162 -24.69 20.37 1.36
CA VAL A 162 -23.65 21.39 1.55
C VAL A 162 -23.12 21.36 2.98
N LYS A 163 -23.99 21.15 3.98
CA LYS A 163 -23.62 21.17 5.40
C LYS A 163 -22.93 19.89 5.85
N ASN A 164 -23.42 18.73 5.44
CA ASN A 164 -23.03 17.42 5.99
C ASN A 164 -22.33 16.53 4.95
N GLY A 165 -22.30 16.93 3.68
CA GLY A 165 -21.78 16.12 2.56
C GLY A 165 -22.71 15.00 2.10
N ILE A 166 -23.90 14.86 2.73
CA ILE A 166 -24.84 13.77 2.46
C ILE A 166 -26.23 14.17 2.94
N THR A 167 -27.26 13.58 2.28
CA THR A 167 -28.65 13.65 2.78
C THR A 167 -28.98 12.47 3.69
N SER A 168 -29.88 12.68 4.60
CA SER A 168 -30.39 11.66 5.52
C SER A 168 -31.01 10.45 4.80
N ARG A 169 -31.48 10.63 3.55
CA ARG A 169 -32.04 9.59 2.69
C ARG A 169 -30.99 8.57 2.21
N TYR A 170 -29.72 8.97 2.04
CA TYR A 170 -28.65 8.18 1.44
C TYR A 170 -27.48 7.94 2.41
N LYS A 171 -27.73 7.82 3.71
CA LYS A 171 -26.71 7.62 4.73
C LYS A 171 -25.79 6.41 4.46
N GLU A 172 -26.34 5.34 3.87
CA GLU A 172 -25.57 4.13 3.55
C GLU A 172 -24.60 4.33 2.38
N LEU A 173 -24.88 5.28 1.48
CA LEU A 173 -24.03 5.66 0.34
C LEU A 173 -23.11 6.84 0.68
N SER A 174 -22.91 7.08 1.97
CA SER A 174 -22.18 8.25 2.45
C SER A 174 -20.75 8.30 1.94
N ASN A 175 -20.42 9.36 1.20
CA ASN A 175 -19.04 9.69 0.81
C ASN A 175 -18.20 10.19 1.99
N THR A 176 -18.80 10.43 3.17
CA THR A 176 -18.11 10.81 4.39
C THR A 176 -17.40 9.64 5.06
N GLN A 177 -17.90 8.40 4.83
CA GLN A 177 -17.27 7.18 5.31
C GLN A 177 -16.29 6.63 4.26
N ILE A 178 -15.03 6.61 4.62
CA ILE A 178 -13.98 6.06 3.77
C ILE A 178 -13.92 4.55 3.99
N ARG A 179 -14.23 3.82 2.92
CA ARG A 179 -14.34 2.36 2.93
C ARG A 179 -13.25 1.71 2.09
N SER A 180 -12.82 0.52 2.48
CA SER A 180 -11.93 -0.28 1.65
C SER A 180 -12.60 -0.68 0.34
N THR A 181 -11.87 -0.59 -0.76
CA THR A 181 -12.30 -1.02 -2.09
C THR A 181 -11.96 -2.48 -2.39
N ILE A 182 -11.03 -3.05 -1.62
CA ILE A 182 -10.55 -4.44 -1.74
C ILE A 182 -10.51 -5.13 -0.39
N ASP A 183 -10.47 -6.46 -0.40
CA ASP A 183 -10.10 -7.26 0.77
C ASP A 183 -8.58 -7.26 0.91
N GLY A 184 -8.06 -7.14 2.13
CA GLY A 184 -6.62 -7.13 2.32
C GLY A 184 -6.19 -6.66 3.70
N MET A 185 -4.90 -6.39 3.84
CA MET A 185 -4.31 -5.84 5.06
C MET A 185 -3.95 -4.37 4.85
N ILE A 186 -4.22 -3.56 5.85
CA ILE A 186 -3.79 -2.16 5.88
C ILE A 186 -2.28 -2.13 6.12
N LEU A 187 -1.54 -1.57 5.17
CA LEU A 187 -0.08 -1.40 5.29
C LEU A 187 0.26 -0.15 6.09
N ASP A 188 -0.44 0.94 5.81
CA ASP A 188 -0.19 2.24 6.45
C ASP A 188 -1.47 3.07 6.51
N VAL A 189 -1.55 3.92 7.55
CA VAL A 189 -2.60 4.94 7.75
C VAL A 189 -1.91 6.26 8.10
N PRO A 190 -1.47 7.04 7.08
CA PRO A 190 -0.68 8.25 7.29
C PRO A 190 -1.46 9.40 7.93
N VAL A 191 -2.79 9.31 7.98
CA VAL A 191 -3.66 10.36 8.54
C VAL A 191 -4.03 10.09 9.99
N LYS A 192 -4.25 11.19 10.74
CA LYS A 192 -4.71 11.17 12.13
C LYS A 192 -6.01 11.95 12.27
N VAL A 193 -6.76 11.66 13.32
CA VAL A 193 -7.94 12.46 13.70
C VAL A 193 -7.55 13.94 13.80
N GLY A 194 -8.32 14.80 13.17
CA GLY A 194 -8.07 16.24 13.06
C GLY A 194 -7.28 16.67 11.82
N ASN A 195 -6.70 15.77 11.05
CA ASN A 195 -6.02 16.13 9.81
C ASN A 195 -7.03 16.57 8.74
N SER A 196 -6.66 17.61 7.99
CA SER A 196 -7.39 18.01 6.78
C SER A 196 -7.04 17.08 5.62
N VAL A 197 -8.05 16.66 4.87
CA VAL A 197 -7.91 15.77 3.71
C VAL A 197 -8.61 16.38 2.50
N ILE A 198 -8.01 16.16 1.34
CA ILE A 198 -8.47 16.70 0.06
C ILE A 198 -8.82 15.53 -0.86
N GLN A 199 -9.97 15.62 -1.53
CA GLN A 199 -10.37 14.64 -2.55
C GLN A 199 -9.42 14.64 -3.73
N SER A 200 -9.25 13.48 -4.38
CA SER A 200 -8.51 13.35 -5.63
C SER A 200 -9.30 13.97 -6.79
N ASN A 201 -8.62 14.72 -7.65
CA ASN A 201 -9.16 15.27 -8.88
C ASN A 201 -8.09 15.26 -9.99
N THR A 202 -8.44 15.75 -11.19
CA THR A 202 -7.53 15.76 -12.37
C THR A 202 -6.22 16.54 -12.13
N PHE A 203 -6.20 17.48 -11.19
CA PHE A 203 -5.06 18.36 -10.90
C PHE A 203 -4.35 18.00 -9.59
N ASN A 204 -4.95 17.16 -8.75
CA ASN A 204 -4.42 16.81 -7.44
C ASN A 204 -4.72 15.33 -7.12
N ASP A 205 -3.67 14.60 -6.80
CA ASP A 205 -3.77 13.19 -6.42
C ASP A 205 -4.60 12.92 -5.16
N GLY A 206 -4.89 13.98 -4.39
CA GLY A 206 -5.62 13.87 -3.13
C GLY A 206 -4.81 13.29 -1.99
N THR A 207 -5.39 13.29 -0.79
CA THR A 207 -4.75 12.77 0.41
C THR A 207 -4.99 11.26 0.52
N THR A 208 -3.94 10.46 0.70
CA THR A 208 -4.08 9.03 1.01
C THR A 208 -4.52 8.86 2.46
N ILE A 209 -5.63 8.15 2.68
CA ILE A 209 -6.15 7.82 4.01
C ILE A 209 -5.54 6.54 4.55
N ALA A 210 -5.48 5.52 3.71
CA ALA A 210 -4.86 4.24 4.04
C ALA A 210 -4.34 3.57 2.77
N THR A 211 -3.33 2.73 2.93
CA THR A 211 -2.85 1.83 1.87
C THR A 211 -3.27 0.41 2.24
N VAL A 212 -4.04 -0.23 1.36
CA VAL A 212 -4.51 -1.61 1.54
C VAL A 212 -3.91 -2.49 0.46
N ALA A 213 -3.42 -3.65 0.86
CA ALA A 213 -2.81 -4.60 -0.07
C ALA A 213 -3.29 -6.04 0.16
N ASP A 214 -3.34 -6.79 -0.93
CA ASP A 214 -3.55 -8.23 -0.87
C ASP A 214 -2.22 -8.94 -0.54
N MET A 215 -2.15 -9.51 0.66
CA MET A 215 -0.96 -10.22 1.18
C MET A 215 -0.84 -11.64 0.64
N SER A 216 -1.80 -12.13 -0.15
CA SER A 216 -1.74 -13.48 -0.73
C SER A 216 -0.73 -13.58 -1.88
N ASN A 217 -0.42 -12.46 -2.52
CA ASN A 217 0.45 -12.39 -3.70
C ASN A 217 1.59 -11.38 -3.46
N MET A 218 2.74 -11.92 -3.02
CA MET A 218 3.90 -11.11 -2.68
C MET A 218 4.96 -11.17 -3.79
N LEU A 219 5.65 -10.07 -4.00
CA LEU A 219 6.80 -9.95 -4.91
C LEU A 219 8.05 -9.62 -4.12
N PHE A 220 9.13 -10.33 -4.42
CA PHE A 220 10.46 -9.90 -4.01
C PHE A 220 11.06 -8.99 -5.07
N ARG A 221 11.35 -7.75 -4.71
CA ARG A 221 12.06 -6.80 -5.57
C ARG A 221 13.45 -6.58 -4.99
N GLY A 222 14.44 -7.14 -5.68
CA GLY A 222 15.84 -7.10 -5.24
C GLY A 222 16.74 -6.43 -6.26
N ASN A 223 17.84 -5.88 -5.76
CA ASN A 223 18.93 -5.38 -6.58
C ASN A 223 20.01 -6.46 -6.66
N VAL A 224 20.46 -6.74 -7.87
CA VAL A 224 21.52 -7.69 -8.17
C VAL A 224 22.72 -6.92 -8.68
N ASP A 225 23.93 -7.33 -8.30
CA ASP A 225 25.16 -6.73 -8.79
C ASP A 225 25.31 -6.96 -10.31
N GLU A 226 25.84 -5.97 -11.02
CA GLU A 226 26.01 -6.00 -12.47
C GLU A 226 26.81 -7.22 -12.94
N THR A 227 27.77 -7.66 -12.13
CA THR A 227 28.63 -8.84 -12.42
C THR A 227 27.88 -10.15 -12.36
N ASP A 228 26.76 -10.21 -11.64
CA ASP A 228 25.97 -11.42 -11.43
C ASP A 228 24.68 -11.47 -12.25
N VAL A 229 24.27 -10.36 -12.89
CA VAL A 229 23.06 -10.30 -13.73
C VAL A 229 23.09 -11.36 -14.84
N GLY A 230 24.25 -11.58 -15.48
CA GLY A 230 24.40 -12.58 -16.55
C GLY A 230 24.21 -14.04 -16.11
N LYS A 231 24.16 -14.30 -14.81
CA LYS A 231 23.95 -15.64 -14.24
C LYS A 231 22.49 -15.92 -13.88
N LEU A 232 21.63 -14.91 -13.98
CA LEU A 232 20.21 -15.01 -13.68
C LEU A 232 19.42 -15.41 -14.91
N HIS A 233 18.52 -16.36 -14.74
CA HIS A 233 17.58 -16.80 -15.77
C HIS A 233 16.18 -16.85 -15.16
N GLU A 234 15.16 -16.68 -15.99
CA GLU A 234 13.78 -16.88 -15.60
C GLU A 234 13.58 -18.28 -15.00
N THR A 235 12.68 -18.37 -14.03
CA THR A 235 12.34 -19.63 -13.31
C THR A 235 13.41 -20.19 -12.36
N MET A 236 14.49 -19.47 -12.07
CA MET A 236 15.45 -19.90 -11.05
C MET A 236 14.79 -19.96 -9.65
N PRO A 237 15.06 -21.03 -8.87
CA PRO A 237 14.55 -21.10 -7.51
C PRO A 237 15.23 -20.05 -6.63
N VAL A 238 14.43 -19.27 -5.93
CA VAL A 238 14.89 -18.24 -4.98
C VAL A 238 14.65 -18.73 -3.55
N LYS A 239 15.65 -18.57 -2.70
CA LYS A 239 15.54 -18.82 -1.26
C LYS A 239 15.59 -17.48 -0.53
N LEU A 240 14.52 -17.13 0.15
CA LEU A 240 14.47 -15.98 1.04
C LEU A 240 14.95 -16.40 2.43
N THR A 241 15.82 -15.59 3.06
CA THR A 241 16.37 -15.83 4.40
C THR A 241 16.32 -14.53 5.21
#